data_ef01708ca1f91dcb303986bb5ad1c0a5
#
_entry.id   ef01708ca1f91dcb303986bb5ad1c0a5
#
_cell.length_a   1.000
_cell.length_b   1.000
_cell.length_c   1.000
_cell.angle_alpha   90.00
_cell.angle_beta   90.00
_cell.angle_gamma   90.00
#
_symmetry.space_group_name_H-M   'P 1'
#
loop_
_entity.id
_entity.type
_entity.pdbx_description
1 polymer ?
#
loop_
_entity_poly.entity_id
_entity_poly.type
_entity_poly.pdbx_seq_one_letter_code
_entity_poly.pdbx_strand_id
1 'polypeptide(L)'
;MEEYICKYCNREFNSLRSLHYHENRCLKNPNRKYRTAWNKGLTKQNDPRVAKYANTYKENYKNGKFKIWSDGLTKENSSKINKLSIKVKETVDKKIITDDWHTSFSKARTQIYKGIKMMGNWEVEFAKLLDEKDIKWIYTNDKFDYVYENEIHKYNPDFYLPEFDTYIEIKGYPTKRDYAKWTTSNINNLNIFFGDDLLKLGLNLDVKLKGYEKVPDKFRIKNQELLNKLKDR
;
A
#
# COMPACT_ATOMS: atom_id res chain seq x y z
N MET A 1 -47.71 -6.49 15.61
CA MET A 1 -46.73 -5.67 14.88
C MET A 1 -46.54 -6.35 13.55
N GLU A 2 -46.67 -5.61 12.46
CA GLU A 2 -46.41 -6.20 11.13
C GLU A 2 -44.92 -6.47 10.99
N GLU A 3 -44.56 -7.70 10.66
CA GLU A 3 -43.18 -8.12 10.43
C GLU A 3 -42.82 -7.89 8.96
N TYR A 4 -41.83 -7.03 8.72
CA TYR A 4 -41.34 -6.72 7.36
C TYR A 4 -40.13 -7.58 7.03
N ILE A 5 -40.35 -8.81 6.53
CA ILE A 5 -39.33 -9.81 6.28
C ILE A 5 -39.05 -9.93 4.75
N CYS A 6 -37.77 -9.91 4.35
CA CYS A 6 -37.38 -10.09 2.96
C CYS A 6 -37.63 -11.54 2.50
N LYS A 7 -38.46 -11.72 1.49
CA LYS A 7 -38.82 -13.03 0.91
C LYS A 7 -37.65 -13.80 0.28
N TYR A 8 -36.53 -13.14 0.03
CA TYR A 8 -35.37 -13.77 -0.60
C TYR A 8 -34.28 -14.19 0.38
N CYS A 9 -34.11 -13.46 1.50
CA CYS A 9 -33.01 -13.73 2.43
C CYS A 9 -33.43 -13.79 3.89
N ASN A 10 -34.73 -13.66 4.19
CA ASN A 10 -35.37 -13.69 5.51
C ASN A 10 -34.83 -12.61 6.48
N ARG A 11 -34.24 -11.53 5.97
CA ARG A 11 -33.82 -10.40 6.80
C ARG A 11 -35.01 -9.54 7.19
N GLU A 12 -35.08 -9.16 8.48
CA GLU A 12 -36.10 -8.30 9.05
C GLU A 12 -35.80 -6.81 8.83
N PHE A 13 -36.89 -6.02 8.72
CA PHE A 13 -36.80 -4.56 8.51
C PHE A 13 -37.88 -3.86 9.39
N ASN A 14 -37.60 -2.62 9.77
CA ASN A 14 -38.45 -1.82 10.63
C ASN A 14 -39.60 -1.11 9.86
N SER A 15 -39.65 -1.22 8.52
CA SER A 15 -40.70 -0.63 7.71
C SER A 15 -40.81 -1.27 6.34
N LEU A 16 -42.01 -1.22 5.74
CA LEU A 16 -42.31 -1.69 4.40
C LEU A 16 -41.41 -0.99 3.34
N ARG A 17 -41.14 0.30 3.51
CA ARG A 17 -40.25 1.07 2.61
C ARG A 17 -38.82 0.50 2.62
N SER A 18 -38.29 0.20 3.77
CA SER A 18 -36.94 -0.39 3.93
C SER A 18 -36.88 -1.79 3.34
N LEU A 19 -37.95 -2.59 3.53
CA LEU A 19 -38.08 -3.92 2.95
C LEU A 19 -38.04 -3.84 1.41
N HIS A 20 -38.92 -3.04 0.79
CA HIS A 20 -38.98 -2.90 -0.68
C HIS A 20 -37.64 -2.41 -1.26
N TYR A 21 -36.98 -1.43 -0.60
CA TYR A 21 -35.67 -0.95 -1.01
C TYR A 21 -34.61 -2.06 -0.98
N HIS A 22 -34.64 -2.90 0.08
CA HIS A 22 -33.75 -4.04 0.21
C HIS A 22 -34.08 -5.13 -0.82
N GLU A 23 -35.33 -5.53 -0.99
CA GLU A 23 -35.74 -6.61 -1.92
C GLU A 23 -35.28 -6.36 -3.34
N ASN A 24 -35.37 -5.09 -3.83
CA ASN A 24 -34.87 -4.71 -5.15
C ASN A 24 -33.34 -4.85 -5.30
N ARG A 25 -32.60 -4.98 -4.19
CA ARG A 25 -31.12 -5.03 -4.12
C ARG A 25 -30.60 -6.31 -3.45
N CYS A 26 -31.47 -7.13 -2.93
CA CYS A 26 -31.12 -8.37 -2.25
C CYS A 26 -30.25 -9.25 -3.13
N LEU A 27 -29.14 -9.73 -2.62
CA LEU A 27 -28.21 -10.60 -3.35
C LEU A 27 -28.86 -11.93 -3.79
N LYS A 28 -29.87 -12.40 -3.01
CA LYS A 28 -30.62 -13.62 -3.30
C LYS A 28 -31.83 -13.39 -4.20
N ASN A 29 -32.11 -12.14 -4.61
CA ASN A 29 -33.18 -11.83 -5.55
C ASN A 29 -32.75 -12.11 -6.99
N PRO A 30 -33.33 -13.11 -7.71
CA PRO A 30 -32.93 -13.41 -9.07
C PRO A 30 -33.21 -12.27 -10.06
N ASN A 31 -34.20 -11.41 -9.75
CA ASN A 31 -34.60 -10.26 -10.55
C ASN A 31 -33.97 -8.96 -10.08
N ARG A 32 -32.86 -9.03 -9.37
CA ARG A 32 -32.16 -7.87 -8.84
C ARG A 32 -31.80 -6.87 -9.93
N LYS A 33 -32.31 -5.64 -9.81
CA LYS A 33 -31.96 -4.55 -10.73
C LYS A 33 -30.62 -3.95 -10.32
N TYR A 34 -29.58 -4.21 -11.11
CA TYR A 34 -28.31 -3.53 -10.97
C TYR A 34 -28.43 -2.11 -11.53
N ARG A 35 -28.44 -1.11 -10.67
CA ARG A 35 -28.19 0.26 -11.13
C ARG A 35 -26.68 0.38 -11.37
N THR A 36 -26.28 0.29 -12.63
CA THR A 36 -24.93 0.74 -13.00
C THR A 36 -24.85 2.25 -12.77
N ALA A 37 -23.80 2.70 -12.10
CA ALA A 37 -23.55 4.14 -12.00
C ALA A 37 -23.50 4.72 -13.43
N TRP A 38 -24.13 5.88 -13.65
CA TRP A 38 -24.22 6.52 -14.97
C TRP A 38 -22.84 6.75 -15.61
N ASN A 39 -21.81 6.89 -14.78
CA ASN A 39 -20.41 7.11 -15.17
C ASN A 39 -19.54 5.85 -15.11
N LYS A 40 -20.12 4.65 -15.02
CA LYS A 40 -19.34 3.41 -15.01
C LYS A 40 -18.57 3.27 -16.32
N GLY A 41 -17.23 3.18 -16.25
CA GLY A 41 -16.34 3.11 -17.41
C GLY A 41 -16.05 4.44 -18.08
N LEU A 42 -16.67 5.54 -17.60
CA LEU A 42 -16.39 6.88 -18.09
C LEU A 42 -15.31 7.55 -17.23
N THR A 43 -14.42 8.27 -17.89
CA THR A 43 -13.33 9.03 -17.27
C THR A 43 -13.39 10.48 -17.71
N LYS A 44 -12.65 11.36 -17.02
CA LYS A 44 -12.53 12.77 -17.43
C LYS A 44 -11.87 12.96 -18.80
N GLN A 45 -11.18 11.94 -19.31
CA GLN A 45 -10.52 11.93 -20.60
C GLN A 45 -11.45 11.53 -21.74
N ASN A 46 -12.45 10.67 -21.47
CA ASN A 46 -13.33 10.12 -22.50
C ASN A 46 -14.78 10.63 -22.44
N ASP A 47 -15.17 11.37 -21.40
CA ASP A 47 -16.51 11.94 -21.27
C ASP A 47 -16.49 13.36 -20.70
N PRO A 48 -16.99 14.37 -21.45
CA PRO A 48 -16.98 15.77 -21.02
C PRO A 48 -17.84 16.04 -19.77
N ARG A 49 -18.87 15.23 -19.50
CA ARG A 49 -19.72 15.37 -18.30
C ARG A 49 -18.93 15.00 -17.07
N VAL A 50 -18.11 13.92 -17.15
CA VAL A 50 -17.22 13.50 -16.07
C VAL A 50 -16.12 14.53 -15.85
N ALA A 51 -15.54 15.08 -16.93
CA ALA A 51 -14.57 16.17 -16.86
C ALA A 51 -15.16 17.41 -16.20
N LYS A 52 -16.34 17.85 -16.62
CA LYS A 52 -17.06 19.01 -16.04
C LYS A 52 -17.32 18.79 -14.54
N TYR A 53 -17.83 17.62 -14.15
CA TYR A 53 -18.08 17.29 -12.75
C TYR A 53 -16.80 17.36 -11.91
N ALA A 54 -15.70 16.76 -12.40
CA ALA A 54 -14.42 16.74 -11.71
C ALA A 54 -13.85 18.17 -11.54
N ASN A 55 -13.95 19.02 -12.57
CA ASN A 55 -13.48 20.40 -12.51
C ASN A 55 -14.33 21.24 -11.55
N THR A 56 -15.66 21.15 -11.64
CA THR A 56 -16.56 21.84 -10.71
C THR A 56 -16.30 21.43 -9.26
N TYR A 57 -16.03 20.15 -9.00
CA TYR A 57 -15.69 19.67 -7.66
C TYR A 57 -14.39 20.32 -7.16
N LYS A 58 -13.34 20.34 -7.99
CA LYS A 58 -12.06 20.97 -7.66
C LYS A 58 -12.19 22.46 -7.39
N GLU A 59 -12.93 23.16 -8.24
CA GLU A 59 -13.18 24.61 -8.08
C GLU A 59 -13.95 24.90 -6.78
N ASN A 60 -14.99 24.14 -6.51
CA ASN A 60 -15.77 24.29 -5.27
C ASN A 60 -14.94 24.00 -4.01
N TYR A 61 -14.03 23.03 -4.08
CA TYR A 61 -13.09 22.78 -3.00
C TYR A 61 -12.10 23.93 -2.84
N LYS A 62 -11.47 24.38 -3.95
CA LYS A 62 -10.53 25.51 -3.95
C LYS A 62 -11.16 26.80 -3.44
N ASN A 63 -12.42 27.04 -3.77
CA ASN A 63 -13.18 28.23 -3.36
C ASN A 63 -13.85 28.10 -1.98
N GLY A 64 -13.55 27.02 -1.23
CA GLY A 64 -14.06 26.80 0.13
C GLY A 64 -15.56 26.50 0.21
N LYS A 65 -16.24 26.24 -0.93
CA LYS A 65 -17.66 25.84 -0.96
C LYS A 65 -17.89 24.43 -0.39
N PHE A 66 -16.89 23.56 -0.47
CA PHE A 66 -16.87 22.27 0.20
C PHE A 66 -15.79 22.24 1.27
N LYS A 67 -16.20 22.01 2.50
CA LYS A 67 -15.26 21.65 3.57
C LYS A 67 -15.39 20.17 3.86
N ILE A 68 -14.31 19.43 3.70
CA ILE A 68 -14.23 18.07 4.22
C ILE A 68 -14.21 18.21 5.75
N TRP A 69 -15.08 17.46 6.45
CA TRP A 69 -15.21 17.57 7.91
C TRP A 69 -13.89 17.37 8.67
N SER A 70 -12.90 16.70 8.05
CA SER A 70 -11.57 16.45 8.60
C SER A 70 -10.51 17.41 8.08
N ASP A 71 -10.87 18.43 7.27
CA ASP A 71 -9.91 19.34 6.69
C ASP A 71 -9.21 20.18 7.79
N GLY A 72 -7.88 20.18 7.77
CA GLY A 72 -7.06 20.79 8.82
C GLY A 72 -7.03 20.06 10.17
N LEU A 73 -7.76 18.91 10.31
CA LEU A 73 -7.72 18.12 11.53
C LEU A 73 -6.61 17.05 11.45
N THR A 74 -5.82 16.97 12.51
CA THR A 74 -4.76 16.00 12.70
C THR A 74 -5.01 15.18 13.98
N LYS A 75 -4.17 14.18 14.24
CA LYS A 75 -4.21 13.40 15.48
C LYS A 75 -3.93 14.26 16.71
N GLU A 76 -3.12 15.29 16.54
CA GLU A 76 -2.64 16.18 17.58
C GLU A 76 -3.71 17.22 17.95
N ASN A 77 -4.47 17.71 16.97
CA ASN A 77 -5.46 18.78 17.18
C ASN A 77 -6.92 18.32 17.27
N SER A 78 -7.18 17.02 17.04
CA SER A 78 -8.55 16.47 17.07
C SER A 78 -8.64 15.12 17.78
N SER A 79 -9.29 15.08 18.93
CA SER A 79 -9.54 13.84 19.68
C SER A 79 -10.33 12.80 18.87
N LYS A 80 -11.24 13.27 17.99
CA LYS A 80 -12.04 12.40 17.11
C LYS A 80 -11.16 11.73 16.06
N ILE A 81 -10.25 12.47 15.42
CA ILE A 81 -9.29 11.93 14.46
C ILE A 81 -8.33 10.97 15.15
N ASN A 82 -7.83 11.32 16.33
CA ASN A 82 -6.96 10.46 17.11
C ASN A 82 -7.63 9.13 17.47
N LYS A 83 -8.85 9.16 18.03
CA LYS A 83 -9.63 7.94 18.34
C LYS A 83 -9.87 7.08 17.11
N LEU A 84 -10.22 7.69 15.97
CA LEU A 84 -10.42 6.98 14.72
C LEU A 84 -9.11 6.31 14.23
N SER A 85 -8.00 7.03 14.31
CA SER A 85 -6.68 6.52 13.93
C SER A 85 -6.26 5.31 14.79
N ILE A 86 -6.48 5.38 16.12
CA ILE A 86 -6.20 4.26 17.03
C ILE A 86 -7.06 3.04 16.65
N LYS A 87 -8.37 3.24 16.49
CA LYS A 87 -9.29 2.15 16.12
C LYS A 87 -8.94 1.50 14.78
N VAL A 88 -8.56 2.31 13.79
CA VAL A 88 -8.10 1.79 12.47
C VAL A 88 -6.83 0.98 12.65
N LYS A 89 -5.84 1.50 13.40
CA LYS A 89 -4.60 0.78 13.68
C LYS A 89 -4.86 -0.57 14.35
N GLU A 90 -5.63 -0.60 15.44
CA GLU A 90 -6.00 -1.84 16.14
C GLU A 90 -6.68 -2.86 15.22
N THR A 91 -7.59 -2.39 14.34
CA THR A 91 -8.28 -3.26 13.39
C THR A 91 -7.32 -3.85 12.36
N VAL A 92 -6.38 -3.04 11.86
CA VAL A 92 -5.37 -3.47 10.90
C VAL A 92 -4.40 -4.46 11.54
N ASP A 93 -3.92 -4.15 12.75
CA ASP A 93 -2.97 -5.01 13.48
C ASP A 93 -3.61 -6.37 13.80
N LYS A 94 -4.89 -6.41 14.20
CA LYS A 94 -5.62 -7.68 14.37
C LYS A 94 -5.66 -8.48 13.08
N LYS A 95 -5.98 -7.85 11.94
CA LYS A 95 -6.05 -8.54 10.64
C LYS A 95 -4.69 -9.06 10.19
N ILE A 96 -3.62 -8.33 10.49
CA ILE A 96 -2.24 -8.78 10.20
C ILE A 96 -1.90 -10.02 11.03
N ILE A 97 -2.21 -10.00 12.33
CA ILE A 97 -1.96 -11.13 13.25
C ILE A 97 -2.74 -12.37 12.83
N THR A 98 -3.99 -12.20 12.36
CA THR A 98 -4.84 -13.31 11.88
C THR A 98 -4.59 -13.70 10.42
N ASP A 99 -3.59 -13.11 9.77
CA ASP A 99 -3.25 -13.31 8.34
C ASP A 99 -4.41 -12.99 7.36
N ASP A 100 -5.37 -12.18 7.80
CA ASP A 100 -6.56 -11.76 7.02
C ASP A 100 -6.36 -10.39 6.34
N TRP A 101 -5.16 -9.82 6.42
CA TRP A 101 -4.84 -8.53 5.84
C TRP A 101 -4.04 -8.64 4.55
N HIS A 102 -4.64 -8.14 3.45
CA HIS A 102 -3.97 -7.99 2.17
C HIS A 102 -4.04 -6.53 1.72
N THR A 103 -2.95 -6.01 1.19
CA THR A 103 -2.96 -4.66 0.58
C THR A 103 -3.67 -4.71 -0.77
N SER A 104 -4.49 -3.69 -1.05
CA SER A 104 -5.32 -3.62 -2.26
C SER A 104 -4.52 -3.63 -3.58
N PHE A 105 -3.22 -3.33 -3.53
CA PHE A 105 -2.37 -3.12 -4.71
C PHE A 105 -1.20 -4.09 -4.83
N SER A 106 -0.91 -4.85 -3.79
CA SER A 106 0.12 -5.89 -3.85
C SER A 106 -0.40 -7.19 -3.25
N LYS A 107 0.03 -8.31 -3.79
CA LYS A 107 -0.20 -9.63 -3.19
C LYS A 107 0.72 -9.90 -2.00
N ALA A 108 1.57 -8.95 -1.65
CA ALA A 108 2.46 -9.05 -0.50
C ALA A 108 1.65 -8.92 0.80
N ARG A 109 1.90 -9.82 1.73
CA ARG A 109 1.28 -9.80 3.05
C ARG A 109 2.02 -8.81 3.93
N THR A 110 1.28 -7.89 4.53
CA THR A 110 1.82 -7.00 5.55
C THR A 110 2.01 -7.79 6.85
N GLN A 111 3.17 -7.67 7.46
CA GLN A 111 3.51 -8.33 8.71
C GLN A 111 4.02 -7.33 9.75
N ILE A 112 4.02 -7.76 11.03
CA ILE A 112 4.61 -6.97 12.12
C ILE A 112 5.81 -7.73 12.66
N TYR A 113 6.99 -7.10 12.64
CA TYR A 113 8.19 -7.61 13.25
C TYR A 113 8.78 -6.57 14.20
N LYS A 114 9.04 -6.96 15.46
CA LYS A 114 9.50 -6.05 16.54
C LYS A 114 8.66 -4.77 16.68
N GLY A 115 7.34 -4.88 16.47
CA GLY A 115 6.43 -3.74 16.51
C GLY A 115 6.45 -2.85 15.26
N ILE A 116 7.27 -3.15 14.26
CA ILE A 116 7.39 -2.44 13.00
C ILE A 116 6.53 -3.14 11.95
N LYS A 117 5.69 -2.37 11.27
CA LYS A 117 4.84 -2.86 10.19
C LYS A 117 5.62 -2.84 8.88
N MET A 118 5.85 -4.01 8.30
CA MET A 118 6.56 -4.23 7.03
C MET A 118 5.61 -4.67 5.93
N MET A 119 5.92 -4.35 4.67
CA MET A 119 5.00 -4.54 3.53
C MET A 119 5.16 -5.87 2.81
N GLY A 120 6.07 -6.73 3.25
CA GLY A 120 6.31 -8.02 2.62
C GLY A 120 7.04 -9.01 3.51
N ASN A 121 6.88 -10.30 3.19
CA ASN A 121 7.58 -11.37 3.92
C ASN A 121 9.12 -11.28 3.76
N TRP A 122 9.59 -10.86 2.60
CA TRP A 122 11.02 -10.74 2.33
C TRP A 122 11.70 -9.67 3.20
N GLU A 123 11.00 -8.56 3.44
CA GLU A 123 11.47 -7.52 4.35
C GLU A 123 11.61 -8.05 5.78
N VAL A 124 10.62 -8.83 6.24
CA VAL A 124 10.65 -9.44 7.58
C VAL A 124 11.80 -10.45 7.71
N GLU A 125 11.95 -11.33 6.72
CA GLU A 125 13.03 -12.33 6.75
C GLU A 125 14.41 -11.66 6.67
N PHE A 126 14.55 -10.59 5.90
CA PHE A 126 15.78 -9.81 5.85
C PHE A 126 16.07 -9.12 7.20
N ALA A 127 15.05 -8.53 7.85
CA ALA A 127 15.21 -7.94 9.17
C ALA A 127 15.66 -8.98 10.23
N LYS A 128 15.10 -10.19 10.18
CA LYS A 128 15.53 -11.31 11.05
C LYS A 128 16.99 -11.68 10.81
N LEU A 129 17.40 -11.80 9.55
CA LEU A 129 18.80 -12.07 9.20
C LEU A 129 19.75 -10.99 9.74
N LEU A 130 19.38 -9.72 9.64
CA LEU A 130 20.18 -8.62 10.18
C LEU A 130 20.31 -8.73 11.71
N ASP A 131 19.23 -9.09 12.40
CA ASP A 131 19.24 -9.35 13.85
C ASP A 131 20.11 -10.56 14.22
N GLU A 132 20.04 -11.65 13.48
CA GLU A 132 20.85 -12.86 13.69
C GLU A 132 22.36 -12.57 13.55
N LYS A 133 22.72 -11.61 12.68
CA LYS A 133 24.10 -11.17 12.43
C LYS A 133 24.53 -9.99 13.31
N ASP A 134 23.70 -9.56 14.26
CA ASP A 134 23.91 -8.38 15.11
C ASP A 134 24.21 -7.11 14.33
N ILE A 135 23.54 -6.93 13.18
CA ILE A 135 23.65 -5.74 12.32
C ILE A 135 22.52 -4.79 12.65
N LYS A 136 22.87 -3.55 13.03
CA LYS A 136 21.90 -2.51 13.32
C LYS A 136 21.17 -2.08 12.04
N TRP A 137 19.86 -2.00 12.12
CA TRP A 137 19.03 -1.57 11.01
C TRP A 137 17.88 -0.67 11.45
N ILE A 138 17.43 0.18 10.56
CA ILE A 138 16.27 1.07 10.72
C ILE A 138 15.32 0.81 9.55
N TYR A 139 14.06 0.48 9.83
CA TYR A 139 13.02 0.49 8.80
C TYR A 139 12.64 1.94 8.56
N THR A 140 13.02 2.48 7.39
CA THR A 140 13.10 3.93 7.22
C THR A 140 11.75 4.56 6.84
N ASN A 141 11.59 5.82 7.26
CA ASN A 141 10.54 6.72 6.78
C ASN A 141 11.13 7.92 6.03
N ASP A 142 12.41 7.86 5.70
CA ASP A 142 13.09 8.91 4.95
C ASP A 142 12.49 9.06 3.56
N LYS A 143 12.30 10.30 3.14
CA LYS A 143 11.63 10.61 1.88
C LYS A 143 12.59 11.29 0.93
N PHE A 144 12.83 10.66 -0.19
CA PHE A 144 13.67 11.16 -1.26
C PHE A 144 12.84 11.56 -2.47
N ASP A 145 13.22 12.65 -3.11
CA ASP A 145 12.57 13.06 -4.35
C ASP A 145 13.09 12.23 -5.53
N TYR A 146 12.20 11.86 -6.45
CA TYR A 146 12.53 11.26 -7.73
C TYR A 146 11.59 11.77 -8.82
N VAL A 147 12.03 11.74 -10.07
CA VAL A 147 11.26 12.20 -11.23
C VAL A 147 10.67 11.01 -11.97
N TYR A 148 9.36 11.04 -12.21
CA TYR A 148 8.66 10.08 -13.05
C TYR A 148 7.56 10.77 -13.86
N GLU A 149 7.53 10.55 -15.18
CA GLU A 149 6.58 11.19 -16.10
C GLU A 149 6.57 12.73 -15.99
N ASN A 150 7.76 13.34 -15.84
CA ASN A 150 7.98 14.78 -15.66
C ASN A 150 7.37 15.38 -14.37
N GLU A 151 7.03 14.55 -13.40
CA GLU A 151 6.54 14.98 -12.10
C GLU A 151 7.50 14.54 -10.98
N ILE A 152 7.59 15.34 -9.91
CA ILE A 152 8.36 15.00 -8.71
C ILE A 152 7.48 14.19 -7.79
N HIS A 153 8.00 13.05 -7.37
CA HIS A 153 7.37 12.12 -6.44
C HIS A 153 8.27 11.87 -5.24
N LYS A 154 7.70 11.30 -4.17
CA LYS A 154 8.45 10.86 -2.99
C LYS A 154 8.65 9.35 -3.01
N TYR A 155 9.82 8.92 -2.58
CA TYR A 155 10.26 7.55 -2.46
C TYR A 155 10.85 7.30 -1.07
N ASN A 156 10.50 6.18 -0.47
CA ASN A 156 11.06 5.71 0.79
C ASN A 156 11.71 4.36 0.52
N PRO A 157 13.03 4.20 0.72
CA PRO A 157 13.69 2.89 0.80
C PRO A 157 13.19 2.10 2.00
N ASP A 158 13.32 0.77 1.97
CA ASP A 158 12.81 -0.08 3.05
C ASP A 158 13.69 -0.01 4.31
N PHE A 159 15.02 -0.09 4.16
CA PHE A 159 15.96 -0.13 5.28
C PHE A 159 17.07 0.90 5.14
N TYR A 160 17.60 1.32 6.29
CA TYR A 160 18.88 1.99 6.41
C TYR A 160 19.79 1.19 7.35
N LEU A 161 21.01 0.91 6.93
CA LEU A 161 22.02 0.23 7.71
C LEU A 161 23.09 1.23 8.15
N PRO A 162 23.07 1.72 9.42
CA PRO A 162 23.97 2.77 9.87
C PRO A 162 25.45 2.39 9.78
N GLU A 163 25.79 1.12 10.03
CA GLU A 163 27.18 0.64 10.01
C GLU A 163 27.81 0.66 8.60
N PHE A 164 26.98 0.59 7.57
CA PHE A 164 27.40 0.60 6.17
C PHE A 164 27.10 1.91 5.47
N ASP A 165 26.45 2.86 6.16
CA ASP A 165 25.93 4.12 5.61
C ASP A 165 25.18 3.89 4.29
N THR A 166 24.23 2.96 4.29
CA THR A 166 23.56 2.55 3.05
C THR A 166 22.07 2.31 3.25
N TYR A 167 21.31 2.70 2.24
CA TYR A 167 19.89 2.36 2.12
C TYR A 167 19.73 1.07 1.33
N ILE A 168 18.69 0.28 1.70
CA ILE A 168 18.34 -0.96 1.03
C ILE A 168 16.87 -0.91 0.64
N GLU A 169 16.59 -1.29 -0.60
CA GLU A 169 15.26 -1.60 -1.11
C GLU A 169 15.17 -3.10 -1.38
N ILE A 170 14.16 -3.76 -0.86
CA ILE A 170 13.86 -5.17 -1.14
C ILE A 170 12.85 -5.22 -2.29
N LYS A 171 13.21 -5.85 -3.41
CA LYS A 171 12.36 -5.82 -4.60
C LYS A 171 12.12 -7.20 -5.20
N GLY A 172 10.84 -7.58 -5.27
CA GLY A 172 10.42 -8.81 -5.91
C GLY A 172 10.31 -8.70 -7.44
N TYR A 173 9.68 -7.63 -7.92
CA TYR A 173 9.45 -7.39 -9.34
C TYR A 173 9.62 -5.91 -9.68
N PRO A 174 10.58 -5.52 -10.52
CA PRO A 174 10.83 -4.14 -10.89
C PRO A 174 9.82 -3.65 -11.93
N THR A 175 9.35 -2.42 -11.78
CA THR A 175 8.49 -1.71 -12.72
C THR A 175 9.25 -0.52 -13.33
N LYS A 176 8.71 0.10 -14.39
CA LYS A 176 9.27 1.33 -14.98
C LYS A 176 9.41 2.44 -13.93
N ARG A 177 8.45 2.55 -13.02
CA ARG A 177 8.46 3.53 -11.95
C ARG A 177 9.57 3.25 -10.92
N ASP A 178 9.85 1.99 -10.64
CA ASP A 178 10.96 1.62 -9.75
C ASP A 178 12.31 2.00 -10.36
N TYR A 179 12.50 1.81 -11.66
CA TYR A 179 13.70 2.30 -12.34
C TYR A 179 13.87 3.82 -12.22
N ALA A 180 12.78 4.58 -12.35
CA ALA A 180 12.83 6.02 -12.15
C ALA A 180 13.25 6.37 -10.72
N LYS A 181 12.70 5.71 -9.69
CA LYS A 181 13.14 5.88 -8.30
C LYS A 181 14.66 5.70 -8.14
N TRP A 182 15.19 4.63 -8.72
CA TRP A 182 16.60 4.26 -8.55
C TRP A 182 17.58 5.11 -9.36
N THR A 183 17.12 5.68 -10.46
CA THR A 183 17.98 6.45 -11.39
C THR A 183 17.89 7.95 -11.20
N THR A 184 16.77 8.46 -10.70
CA THR A 184 16.53 9.90 -10.57
C THR A 184 16.43 10.39 -9.12
N SER A 185 16.39 9.49 -8.12
CA SER A 185 16.45 9.91 -6.72
C SER A 185 17.85 10.41 -6.35
N ASN A 186 17.87 11.30 -5.34
CA ASN A 186 19.09 11.85 -4.80
C ASN A 186 19.75 10.98 -3.72
N ILE A 187 19.47 9.68 -3.71
CA ILE A 187 20.06 8.74 -2.75
C ILE A 187 21.44 8.29 -3.28
N ASN A 188 22.50 8.66 -2.59
CA ASN A 188 23.86 8.31 -3.02
C ASN A 188 24.22 6.85 -2.75
N ASN A 189 23.75 6.27 -1.65
CA ASN A 189 24.13 4.95 -1.15
C ASN A 189 22.92 4.01 -1.12
N LEU A 190 22.25 3.80 -2.27
CA LEU A 190 21.13 2.88 -2.39
C LEU A 190 21.60 1.54 -2.96
N ASN A 191 21.25 0.45 -2.28
CA ASN A 191 21.36 -0.92 -2.77
C ASN A 191 19.98 -1.53 -2.94
N ILE A 192 19.78 -2.29 -4.01
CA ILE A 192 18.50 -2.93 -4.33
C ILE A 192 18.71 -4.42 -4.29
N PHE A 193 18.09 -5.09 -3.33
CA PHE A 193 18.18 -6.53 -3.17
C PHE A 193 16.98 -7.21 -3.82
N PHE A 194 17.28 -8.12 -4.71
CA PHE A 194 16.32 -9.00 -5.35
C PHE A 194 16.28 -10.35 -4.68
N GLY A 195 15.33 -11.18 -5.08
CA GLY A 195 15.16 -12.50 -4.50
C GLY A 195 16.41 -13.37 -4.52
N ASP A 196 17.22 -13.30 -5.59
CA ASP A 196 18.48 -14.06 -5.69
C ASP A 196 19.57 -13.49 -4.77
N ASP A 197 19.60 -12.20 -4.49
CA ASP A 197 20.50 -11.60 -3.50
C ASP A 197 20.17 -12.11 -2.10
N LEU A 198 18.88 -12.16 -1.78
CA LEU A 198 18.40 -12.69 -0.50
C LEU A 198 18.69 -14.18 -0.33
N LEU A 199 18.55 -14.97 -1.40
CA LEU A 199 18.95 -16.39 -1.40
C LEU A 199 20.46 -16.56 -1.18
N LYS A 200 21.32 -15.71 -1.77
CA LYS A 200 22.77 -15.71 -1.54
C LYS A 200 23.14 -15.39 -0.10
N LEU A 201 22.30 -14.63 0.62
CA LEU A 201 22.44 -14.37 2.05
C LEU A 201 21.95 -15.52 2.93
N GLY A 202 21.40 -16.58 2.34
CA GLY A 202 20.91 -17.76 3.06
C GLY A 202 19.44 -17.73 3.45
N LEU A 203 18.67 -16.73 3.01
CA LEU A 203 17.23 -16.69 3.29
C LEU A 203 16.51 -17.80 2.51
N ASN A 204 15.61 -18.52 3.19
CA ASN A 204 14.76 -19.53 2.55
C ASN A 204 13.47 -18.86 2.05
N LEU A 205 13.46 -18.43 0.79
CA LEU A 205 12.36 -17.71 0.19
C LEU A 205 11.80 -18.47 -1.03
N ASP A 206 10.48 -18.47 -1.17
CA ASP A 206 9.85 -18.89 -2.45
C ASP A 206 10.00 -17.76 -3.47
N VAL A 207 11.05 -17.83 -4.27
CA VAL A 207 11.44 -16.80 -5.22
C VAL A 207 11.08 -17.19 -6.64
N LYS A 208 10.18 -16.44 -7.26
CA LYS A 208 9.96 -16.47 -8.72
C LYS A 208 10.88 -15.45 -9.39
N LEU A 209 12.00 -15.89 -9.92
CA LEU A 209 13.08 -15.04 -10.49
C LEU A 209 12.71 -14.29 -11.78
N LYS A 210 11.48 -13.86 -11.97
CA LYS A 210 11.04 -13.10 -13.16
C LYS A 210 11.38 -11.62 -13.02
N GLY A 211 12.16 -11.06 -13.94
CA GLY A 211 12.46 -9.64 -14.05
C GLY A 211 13.82 -9.21 -13.50
N TYR A 212 14.56 -10.11 -12.89
CA TYR A 212 15.91 -9.87 -12.37
C TYR A 212 16.92 -9.44 -13.45
N GLU A 213 16.80 -9.97 -14.66
CA GLU A 213 17.66 -9.66 -15.81
C GLU A 213 17.60 -8.18 -16.25
N LYS A 214 16.57 -7.45 -15.81
CA LYS A 214 16.35 -6.04 -16.17
C LYS A 214 17.01 -5.05 -15.21
N VAL A 215 17.70 -5.53 -14.18
CA VAL A 215 18.36 -4.66 -13.21
C VAL A 215 19.63 -4.07 -13.84
N PRO A 216 19.81 -2.74 -13.83
CA PRO A 216 21.04 -2.12 -14.32
C PRO A 216 22.28 -2.64 -13.59
N ASP A 217 23.34 -2.91 -14.32
CA ASP A 217 24.60 -3.50 -13.78
C ASP A 217 25.22 -2.68 -12.65
N LYS A 218 25.07 -1.35 -12.68
CA LYS A 218 25.53 -0.47 -11.59
C LYS A 218 24.94 -0.83 -10.23
N PHE A 219 23.70 -1.31 -10.17
CA PHE A 219 23.07 -1.74 -8.91
C PHE A 219 23.54 -3.13 -8.53
N ARG A 220 23.78 -4.01 -9.50
CA ARG A 220 24.30 -5.37 -9.26
C ARG A 220 25.69 -5.33 -8.66
N ILE A 221 26.57 -4.44 -9.13
CA ILE A 221 27.92 -4.26 -8.57
C ILE A 221 27.83 -3.82 -7.11
N LYS A 222 27.03 -2.81 -6.80
CA LYS A 222 26.82 -2.37 -5.41
C LYS A 222 26.27 -3.48 -4.54
N ASN A 223 25.26 -4.22 -5.04
CA ASN A 223 24.69 -5.34 -4.32
C ASN A 223 25.74 -6.40 -3.99
N GLN A 224 26.64 -6.73 -4.91
CA GLN A 224 27.67 -7.76 -4.69
C GLN A 224 28.65 -7.35 -3.58
N GLU A 225 29.07 -6.10 -3.54
CA GLU A 225 29.97 -5.60 -2.49
C GLU A 225 29.32 -5.68 -1.10
N LEU A 226 28.09 -5.22 -1.00
CA LEU A 226 27.36 -5.24 0.27
C LEU A 226 27.02 -6.70 0.68
N LEU A 227 26.63 -7.54 -0.28
CA LEU A 227 26.37 -8.96 -0.02
C LEU A 227 27.57 -9.66 0.58
N ASN A 228 28.78 -9.40 0.06
CA ASN A 228 30.02 -9.98 0.61
C ASN A 228 30.21 -9.48 2.06
N LYS A 229 30.09 -8.18 2.32
CA LYS A 229 30.20 -7.62 3.67
C LYS A 229 29.17 -8.19 4.66
N LEU A 230 27.94 -8.44 4.19
CA LEU A 230 26.89 -9.05 5.02
C LEU A 230 27.10 -10.55 5.27
N LYS A 231 27.79 -11.26 4.36
CA LYS A 231 28.13 -12.69 4.53
C LYS A 231 29.25 -12.91 5.52
N ASP A 232 30.26 -12.04 5.48
CA ASP A 232 31.49 -12.19 6.26
C ASP A 232 31.28 -11.90 7.77
N ARG A 233 30.09 -11.45 8.15
CA ARG A 233 29.62 -11.35 9.53
C ARG A 233 28.73 -12.53 9.91
#